data_d4fa0a95b69282bb9240ee230515c314
#
_entry.id   d4fa0a95b69282bb9240ee230515c314
#
_cell.length_a   1.000
_cell.length_b   1.000
_cell.length_c   1.000
_cell.angle_alpha   90.00
_cell.angle_beta   90.00
_cell.angle_gamma   90.00
#
_symmetry.space_group_name_H-M   'P 1'
#
loop_
_entity.id
_entity.type
_entity.pdbx_description
1 polymer ?
#
loop_
_entity_poly.entity_id
_entity_poly.type
_entity_poly.pdbx_seq_one_letter_code
_entity_poly.pdbx_strand_id
1 'polypeptide(L)'
;MKDLFLKRKQEFRKECLGYLRYVLNDHFVLFLLVLLGFLAYQYNQLLQHFPENHFPILILIGMISILLLLWGGIATYLEAPDKLFLLVAEEEVREHIQKQSLISFLFWVSVQTLFLLLFAPLFLAMGLGLPVFGVYLLVLGIAKYVIFRQKSSNFFLGNGLDWDYVIAQESKRKQFLLRFFALFTRVKGISNSVKRRAYLD
;
A
#
# COMPACT_ATOMS: atom_id res chain seq x y z
N MET A 1 21.34 -15.22 -4.94
CA MET A 1 20.22 -14.66 -4.15
C MET A 1 19.29 -13.74 -4.94
N LYS A 2 19.80 -12.78 -5.73
CA LYS A 2 18.97 -11.83 -6.49
C LYS A 2 17.89 -12.51 -7.36
N ASP A 3 18.23 -13.60 -8.02
CA ASP A 3 17.30 -14.34 -8.88
C ASP A 3 16.16 -15.02 -8.12
N LEU A 4 16.42 -15.50 -6.90
CA LEU A 4 15.40 -16.08 -6.02
C LEU A 4 14.32 -15.05 -5.67
N PHE A 5 14.73 -13.87 -5.22
CA PHE A 5 13.81 -12.80 -4.86
C PHE A 5 13.06 -12.21 -6.08
N LEU A 6 13.74 -12.12 -7.23
CA LEU A 6 13.12 -11.72 -8.49
C LEU A 6 12.04 -12.72 -8.93
N LYS A 7 12.32 -14.01 -8.84
CA LYS A 7 11.37 -15.07 -9.17
C LYS A 7 10.14 -15.01 -8.25
N ARG A 8 10.33 -14.92 -6.93
CA ARG A 8 9.22 -14.79 -5.96
C ARG A 8 8.38 -13.53 -6.18
N LYS A 9 9.03 -12.40 -6.48
CA LYS A 9 8.34 -11.15 -6.84
C LYS A 9 7.49 -11.32 -8.10
N GLN A 10 8.01 -12.00 -9.12
CA GLN A 10 7.28 -12.26 -10.36
C GLN A 10 6.12 -13.21 -10.15
N GLU A 11 6.30 -14.29 -9.39
CA GLU A 11 5.26 -15.25 -9.04
C GLU A 11 4.13 -14.56 -8.26
N PHE A 12 4.47 -13.80 -7.23
CA PHE A 12 3.49 -13.04 -6.46
C PHE A 12 2.72 -12.03 -7.33
N ARG A 13 3.41 -11.33 -8.23
CA ARG A 13 2.76 -10.40 -9.18
C ARG A 13 1.83 -11.12 -10.15
N LYS A 14 2.24 -12.28 -10.68
CA LYS A 14 1.37 -13.11 -11.55
C LYS A 14 0.14 -13.57 -10.81
N GLU A 15 0.28 -13.99 -9.56
CA GLU A 15 -0.81 -14.42 -8.70
C GLU A 15 -1.81 -13.26 -8.46
N CYS A 16 -1.31 -12.08 -8.08
CA CYS A 16 -2.14 -10.89 -7.90
C CYS A 16 -2.87 -10.46 -9.19
N LEU A 17 -2.20 -10.50 -10.33
CA LEU A 17 -2.83 -10.19 -11.63
C LEU A 17 -3.89 -11.22 -12.02
N GLY A 18 -3.67 -12.49 -11.70
CA GLY A 18 -4.68 -13.54 -11.86
C GLY A 18 -5.94 -13.23 -11.06
N TYR A 19 -5.80 -12.88 -9.77
CA TYR A 19 -6.95 -12.50 -8.93
C TYR A 19 -7.64 -11.22 -9.42
N LEU A 20 -6.86 -10.23 -9.84
CA LEU A 20 -7.39 -8.96 -10.34
C LEU A 20 -8.32 -9.17 -11.55
N ARG A 21 -7.99 -10.10 -12.44
CA ARG A 21 -8.82 -10.43 -13.59
C ARG A 21 -10.21 -10.97 -13.18
N TYR A 22 -10.29 -11.71 -12.07
CA TYR A 22 -11.58 -12.19 -11.55
C TYR A 22 -12.38 -11.10 -10.85
N VAL A 23 -11.70 -10.17 -10.20
CA VAL A 23 -12.34 -9.01 -9.55
C VAL A 23 -12.87 -8.04 -10.59
N LEU A 24 -12.08 -7.75 -11.63
CA LEU A 24 -12.44 -6.84 -12.73
C LEU A 24 -13.25 -7.60 -13.81
N ASN A 25 -14.36 -8.20 -13.40
CA ASN A 25 -15.33 -8.72 -14.36
C ASN A 25 -16.16 -7.56 -14.95
N ASP A 26 -16.83 -7.81 -16.07
CA ASP A 26 -17.56 -6.79 -16.84
C ASP A 26 -18.61 -6.05 -15.99
N HIS A 27 -19.34 -6.76 -15.15
CA HIS A 27 -20.36 -6.17 -14.28
C HIS A 27 -19.73 -5.27 -13.20
N PHE A 28 -18.62 -5.67 -12.62
CA PHE A 28 -17.93 -4.87 -11.62
C PHE A 28 -17.27 -3.63 -12.22
N VAL A 29 -16.70 -3.76 -13.40
CA VAL A 29 -16.14 -2.62 -14.17
C VAL A 29 -17.25 -1.60 -14.48
N LEU A 30 -18.40 -2.06 -14.97
CA LEU A 30 -19.54 -1.19 -15.24
C LEU A 30 -20.03 -0.48 -13.96
N PHE A 31 -20.15 -1.22 -12.86
CA PHE A 31 -20.50 -0.64 -11.57
C PHE A 31 -19.49 0.43 -11.14
N LEU A 32 -18.18 0.15 -11.28
CA LEU A 32 -17.13 1.13 -10.97
C LEU A 32 -17.22 2.39 -11.84
N LEU A 33 -17.51 2.25 -13.13
CA LEU A 33 -17.66 3.40 -14.03
C LEU A 33 -18.83 4.29 -13.62
N VAL A 34 -19.99 3.69 -13.30
CA VAL A 34 -21.15 4.43 -12.80
C VAL A 34 -20.85 5.11 -11.48
N LEU A 35 -20.21 4.39 -10.53
CA LEU A 35 -19.83 4.93 -9.23
C LEU A 35 -18.85 6.11 -9.37
N LEU A 36 -17.82 5.97 -10.22
CA LEU A 36 -16.85 7.04 -10.47
C LEU A 36 -17.52 8.26 -11.12
N GLY A 37 -18.42 8.05 -12.08
CA GLY A 37 -19.21 9.14 -12.67
C GLY A 37 -20.06 9.87 -11.63
N PHE A 38 -20.74 9.14 -10.76
CA PHE A 38 -21.52 9.72 -9.67
C PHE A 38 -20.64 10.50 -8.69
N LEU A 39 -19.52 9.93 -8.26
CA LEU A 39 -18.57 10.62 -7.36
C LEU A 39 -17.98 11.87 -8.00
N ALA A 40 -17.62 11.82 -9.28
CA ALA A 40 -17.10 12.99 -10.02
C ALA A 40 -18.18 14.10 -10.10
N TYR A 41 -19.43 13.74 -10.34
CA TYR A 41 -20.55 14.69 -10.34
C TYR A 41 -20.72 15.36 -8.97
N GLN A 42 -20.77 14.57 -7.89
CA GLN A 42 -20.91 15.09 -6.53
C GLN A 42 -19.71 15.96 -6.12
N TYR A 43 -18.51 15.57 -6.52
CA TYR A 43 -17.31 16.34 -6.29
C TYR A 43 -17.35 17.71 -7.01
N ASN A 44 -17.82 17.73 -8.27
CA ASN A 44 -18.00 18.98 -9.01
C ASN A 44 -19.06 19.88 -8.37
N GLN A 45 -20.18 19.31 -7.90
CA GLN A 45 -21.22 20.05 -7.16
C GLN A 45 -20.66 20.66 -5.87
N LEU A 46 -19.84 19.93 -5.14
CA LEU A 46 -19.16 20.43 -3.95
C LEU A 46 -18.24 21.62 -4.27
N LEU A 47 -17.52 21.59 -5.39
CA LEU A 47 -16.65 22.68 -5.81
C LEU A 47 -17.42 23.93 -6.26
N GLN A 48 -18.59 23.76 -6.90
CA GLN A 48 -19.43 24.87 -7.34
C GLN A 48 -20.19 25.54 -6.19
N HIS A 49 -20.61 24.77 -5.19
CA HIS A 49 -21.33 25.24 -4.02
C HIS A 49 -20.51 25.00 -2.75
N PHE A 50 -19.29 25.57 -2.76
CA PHE A 50 -18.34 25.33 -1.68
C PHE A 50 -18.87 25.98 -0.38
N PRO A 51 -18.97 25.23 0.74
CA PRO A 51 -19.52 25.76 1.98
C PRO A 51 -18.59 26.82 2.57
N GLU A 52 -19.17 27.89 3.16
CA GLU A 52 -18.41 28.95 3.83
C GLU A 52 -17.57 28.41 5.00
N ASN A 53 -18.11 27.42 5.71
CA ASN A 53 -17.36 26.74 6.76
C ASN A 53 -16.51 25.59 6.19
N HIS A 54 -15.22 25.84 6.02
CA HIS A 54 -14.26 24.89 5.48
C HIS A 54 -13.78 23.83 6.48
N PHE A 55 -14.07 24.01 7.78
CA PHE A 55 -13.55 23.17 8.85
C PHE A 55 -13.89 21.68 8.71
N PRO A 56 -15.12 21.25 8.37
CA PRO A 56 -15.43 19.83 8.18
C PRO A 56 -14.64 19.20 7.04
N ILE A 57 -14.40 19.93 5.95
CA ILE A 57 -13.66 19.45 4.79
C ILE A 57 -12.17 19.28 5.16
N LEU A 58 -11.60 20.20 5.90
CA LEU A 58 -10.22 20.11 6.39
C LEU A 58 -10.02 18.89 7.30
N ILE A 59 -10.97 18.61 8.20
CA ILE A 59 -10.93 17.40 9.04
C ILE A 59 -10.97 16.15 8.17
N LEU A 60 -11.85 16.08 7.18
CA LEU A 60 -11.99 14.94 6.28
C LEU A 60 -10.68 14.70 5.50
N ILE A 61 -10.11 15.75 4.92
CA ILE A 61 -8.82 15.70 4.22
C ILE A 61 -7.72 15.22 5.18
N GLY A 62 -7.67 15.75 6.39
CA GLY A 62 -6.70 15.34 7.42
C GLY A 62 -6.83 13.88 7.79
N MET A 63 -8.05 13.39 8.03
CA MET A 63 -8.29 11.97 8.33
C MET A 63 -7.87 11.05 7.20
N ILE A 64 -8.26 11.36 5.95
CA ILE A 64 -7.84 10.59 4.78
C ILE A 64 -6.32 10.60 4.62
N SER A 65 -5.68 11.75 4.85
CA SER A 65 -4.22 11.86 4.76
C SER A 65 -3.49 11.04 5.81
N ILE A 66 -4.00 11.00 7.04
CA ILE A 66 -3.45 10.13 8.11
C ILE A 66 -3.62 8.66 7.74
N LEU A 67 -4.78 8.25 7.23
CA LEU A 67 -5.00 6.88 6.78
C LEU A 67 -4.02 6.50 5.66
N LEU A 68 -3.85 7.37 4.66
CA LEU A 68 -2.90 7.16 3.57
C LEU A 68 -1.44 7.15 4.08
N LEU A 69 -1.11 7.99 5.06
CA LEU A 69 0.21 8.07 5.66
C LEU A 69 0.59 6.76 6.37
N LEU A 70 -0.33 6.19 7.14
CA LEU A 70 -0.11 4.94 7.88
C LEU A 70 -0.15 3.71 6.96
N TRP A 71 -0.85 3.82 5.84
CA TRP A 71 -1.00 2.73 4.90
C TRP A 71 0.31 2.48 4.14
N GLY A 72 0.62 1.20 3.97
CA GLY A 72 1.80 0.74 3.26
C GLY A 72 2.75 -0.09 4.12
N GLY A 73 3.39 -1.04 3.49
CA GLY A 73 4.36 -1.95 4.09
C GLY A 73 5.55 -2.19 3.16
N ILE A 74 6.62 -2.70 3.72
CA ILE A 74 7.83 -3.09 2.99
C ILE A 74 7.64 -4.51 2.49
N ALA A 75 7.85 -4.74 1.19
CA ALA A 75 7.74 -6.04 0.56
C ALA A 75 9.10 -6.72 0.53
N THR A 76 9.36 -7.63 1.45
CA THR A 76 10.66 -8.32 1.58
C THR A 76 10.75 -9.58 0.76
N TYR A 77 9.62 -10.23 0.47
CA TYR A 77 9.53 -11.54 -0.21
C TYR A 77 10.27 -12.68 0.51
N LEU A 78 10.55 -12.53 1.81
CA LEU A 78 11.11 -13.56 2.65
C LEU A 78 10.04 -14.58 3.05
N GLU A 79 10.45 -15.83 3.20
CA GLU A 79 9.60 -16.96 3.60
C GLU A 79 10.20 -17.70 4.79
N ALA A 80 9.39 -18.47 5.53
CA ALA A 80 9.84 -19.17 6.72
C ALA A 80 11.09 -20.07 6.53
N PRO A 81 11.25 -20.81 5.41
CA PRO A 81 12.46 -21.61 5.17
C PRO A 81 13.74 -20.78 5.07
N ASP A 82 13.64 -19.51 4.68
CA ASP A 82 14.82 -18.65 4.44
C ASP A 82 15.63 -18.42 5.71
N LYS A 83 14.98 -18.43 6.87
CA LYS A 83 15.67 -18.35 8.17
C LYS A 83 16.78 -19.39 8.32
N LEU A 84 16.56 -20.60 7.81
CA LEU A 84 17.56 -21.68 7.89
C LEU A 84 18.61 -21.61 6.77
N PHE A 85 18.18 -21.29 5.54
CA PHE A 85 19.06 -21.37 4.37
C PHE A 85 19.87 -20.09 4.12
N LEU A 86 19.33 -18.92 4.52
CA LEU A 86 19.98 -17.63 4.24
C LEU A 86 20.67 -17.03 5.47
N LEU A 87 20.72 -17.73 6.60
CA LEU A 87 21.40 -17.27 7.81
C LEU A 87 22.88 -16.96 7.54
N VAL A 88 23.55 -17.79 6.74
CA VAL A 88 24.97 -17.63 6.37
C VAL A 88 25.19 -16.39 5.48
N ALA A 89 24.15 -15.95 4.79
CA ALA A 89 24.20 -14.84 3.84
C ALA A 89 23.39 -13.62 4.34
N GLU A 90 23.33 -13.42 5.65
CA GLU A 90 22.50 -12.38 6.29
C GLU A 90 22.81 -10.97 5.76
N GLU A 91 24.07 -10.66 5.44
CA GLU A 91 24.45 -9.35 4.90
C GLU A 91 23.82 -9.07 3.52
N GLU A 92 23.78 -10.09 2.64
CA GLU A 92 23.12 -9.93 1.34
C GLU A 92 21.58 -9.76 1.50
N VAL A 93 21.00 -10.43 2.50
CA VAL A 93 19.57 -10.26 2.84
C VAL A 93 19.31 -8.86 3.39
N ARG A 94 20.20 -8.33 4.21
CA ARG A 94 20.16 -6.98 4.75
C ARG A 94 20.14 -5.93 3.63
N GLU A 95 21.09 -6.03 2.69
CA GLU A 95 21.11 -5.15 1.51
C GLU A 95 19.82 -5.24 0.70
N HIS A 96 19.31 -6.48 0.53
CA HIS A 96 18.05 -6.69 -0.16
C HIS A 96 16.88 -5.97 0.54
N ILE A 97 16.75 -6.10 1.87
CA ILE A 97 15.68 -5.44 2.65
C ILE A 97 15.79 -3.91 2.55
N GLN A 98 16.98 -3.35 2.67
CA GLN A 98 17.20 -1.91 2.54
C GLN A 98 16.77 -1.40 1.17
N LYS A 99 17.14 -2.11 0.10
CA LYS A 99 16.76 -1.78 -1.27
C LYS A 99 15.25 -1.91 -1.48
N GLN A 100 14.62 -2.96 -0.95
CA GLN A 100 13.17 -3.15 -1.03
C GLN A 100 12.40 -2.12 -0.19
N SER A 101 12.97 -1.67 0.92
CA SER A 101 12.42 -0.57 1.71
C SER A 101 12.32 0.71 0.90
N LEU A 102 13.39 1.08 0.18
CA LEU A 102 13.40 2.26 -0.69
C LEU A 102 12.38 2.13 -1.84
N ILE A 103 12.34 0.98 -2.52
CA ILE A 103 11.40 0.72 -3.61
C ILE A 103 9.95 0.79 -3.10
N SER A 104 9.68 0.18 -1.94
CA SER A 104 8.36 0.21 -1.32
C SER A 104 7.97 1.63 -0.91
N PHE A 105 8.90 2.41 -0.35
CA PHE A 105 8.69 3.82 -0.03
C PHE A 105 8.31 4.62 -1.29
N LEU A 106 9.10 4.54 -2.37
CA LEU A 106 8.84 5.25 -3.62
C LEU A 106 7.46 4.89 -4.20
N PHE A 107 7.11 3.62 -4.18
CA PHE A 107 5.80 3.16 -4.64
C PHE A 107 4.66 3.76 -3.79
N TRP A 108 4.76 3.66 -2.46
CA TRP A 108 3.69 4.14 -1.59
C TRP A 108 3.59 5.66 -1.51
N VAL A 109 4.70 6.39 -1.62
CA VAL A 109 4.65 7.86 -1.71
C VAL A 109 4.04 8.31 -3.03
N SER A 110 4.31 7.62 -4.14
CA SER A 110 3.67 7.91 -5.43
C SER A 110 2.17 7.68 -5.39
N VAL A 111 1.72 6.54 -4.82
CA VAL A 111 0.29 6.25 -4.63
C VAL A 111 -0.36 7.32 -3.75
N GLN A 112 0.26 7.67 -2.62
CA GLN A 112 -0.24 8.71 -1.72
C GLN A 112 -0.37 10.06 -2.44
N THR A 113 0.66 10.48 -3.16
CA THR A 113 0.65 11.75 -3.91
C THR A 113 -0.45 11.76 -4.96
N LEU A 114 -0.63 10.66 -5.69
CA LEU A 114 -1.71 10.54 -6.68
C LEU A 114 -3.09 10.72 -6.06
N PHE A 115 -3.34 10.08 -4.90
CA PHE A 115 -4.61 10.25 -4.18
C PHE A 115 -4.78 11.69 -3.65
N LEU A 116 -3.72 12.29 -3.12
CA LEU A 116 -3.79 13.64 -2.58
C LEU A 116 -3.98 14.70 -3.65
N LEU A 117 -3.54 14.46 -4.90
CA LEU A 117 -3.79 15.36 -6.03
C LEU A 117 -5.30 15.57 -6.29
N LEU A 118 -6.14 14.60 -5.92
CA LEU A 118 -7.60 14.77 -5.98
C LEU A 118 -8.11 15.89 -5.07
N PHE A 119 -7.35 16.27 -4.04
CA PHE A 119 -7.72 17.36 -3.13
C PHE A 119 -7.19 18.72 -3.58
N ALA A 120 -6.36 18.81 -4.63
CA ALA A 120 -5.83 20.07 -5.11
C ALA A 120 -6.92 21.12 -5.46
N PRO A 121 -8.02 20.75 -6.17
CA PRO A 121 -9.12 21.68 -6.42
C PRO A 121 -9.81 22.19 -5.15
N LEU A 122 -9.89 21.39 -4.10
CA LEU A 122 -10.47 21.80 -2.81
C LEU A 122 -9.59 22.86 -2.13
N PHE A 123 -8.26 22.74 -2.18
CA PHE A 123 -7.33 23.74 -1.66
C PHE A 123 -7.48 25.08 -2.41
N LEU A 124 -7.69 25.03 -3.72
CA LEU A 124 -7.96 26.21 -4.52
C LEU A 124 -9.32 26.86 -4.16
N ALA A 125 -10.36 26.05 -4.00
CA ALA A 125 -11.70 26.50 -3.59
C ALA A 125 -11.70 27.15 -2.18
N MET A 126 -10.80 26.69 -1.29
CA MET A 126 -10.58 27.31 0.03
C MET A 126 -9.76 28.61 -0.03
N GLY A 127 -9.25 29.02 -1.21
CA GLY A 127 -8.39 30.18 -1.33
C GLY A 127 -6.94 29.97 -0.84
N LEU A 128 -6.55 28.74 -0.48
CA LEU A 128 -5.21 28.45 0.06
C LEU A 128 -4.10 28.48 -1.01
N GLY A 129 -4.47 28.27 -2.27
CA GLY A 129 -3.53 28.28 -3.41
C GLY A 129 -2.65 27.04 -3.55
N LEU A 130 -2.03 26.89 -4.73
CA LEU A 130 -1.16 25.76 -5.07
C LEU A 130 0.13 25.68 -4.23
N PRO A 131 0.78 26.80 -3.81
CA PRO A 131 1.98 26.70 -2.99
C PRO A 131 1.73 26.03 -1.64
N VAL A 132 0.61 26.34 -0.98
CA VAL A 132 0.24 25.72 0.31
C VAL A 132 -0.01 24.25 0.13
N PHE A 133 -0.70 23.84 -0.95
CA PHE A 133 -0.88 22.44 -1.30
C PHE A 133 0.46 21.73 -1.56
N GLY A 134 1.40 22.38 -2.26
CA GLY A 134 2.74 21.84 -2.47
C GLY A 134 3.51 21.58 -1.17
N VAL A 135 3.50 22.56 -0.24
CA VAL A 135 4.08 22.38 1.11
C VAL A 135 3.40 21.24 1.87
N TYR A 136 2.09 21.13 1.79
CA TYR A 136 1.34 20.03 2.40
C TYR A 136 1.78 18.66 1.88
N LEU A 137 1.93 18.49 0.55
CA LEU A 137 2.46 17.27 -0.05
C LEU A 137 3.88 16.94 0.42
N LEU A 138 4.76 17.95 0.50
CA LEU A 138 6.14 17.77 0.96
C LEU A 138 6.18 17.30 2.42
N VAL A 139 5.40 17.92 3.31
CA VAL A 139 5.33 17.54 4.73
C VAL A 139 4.87 16.09 4.87
N LEU A 140 3.81 15.69 4.15
CA LEU A 140 3.33 14.31 4.17
C LEU A 140 4.32 13.32 3.55
N GLY A 141 5.06 13.73 2.52
CA GLY A 141 6.13 12.92 1.92
C GLY A 141 7.28 12.67 2.90
N ILE A 142 7.72 13.71 3.63
CA ILE A 142 8.75 13.61 4.68
C ILE A 142 8.25 12.71 5.83
N ALA A 143 7.03 12.92 6.28
CA ALA A 143 6.43 12.09 7.33
C ALA A 143 6.36 10.59 6.90
N LYS A 144 5.99 10.33 5.66
CA LYS A 144 6.00 8.98 5.07
C LYS A 144 7.40 8.37 5.06
N TYR A 145 8.42 9.17 4.69
CA TYR A 145 9.80 8.72 4.72
C TYR A 145 10.24 8.30 6.13
N VAL A 146 9.94 9.12 7.14
CA VAL A 146 10.27 8.82 8.53
C VAL A 146 9.61 7.51 8.99
N ILE A 147 8.32 7.32 8.67
CA ILE A 147 7.58 6.08 9.00
C ILE A 147 8.22 4.87 8.33
N PHE A 148 8.57 4.96 7.04
CA PHE A 148 9.19 3.85 6.32
C PHE A 148 10.59 3.54 6.84
N ARG A 149 11.38 4.56 7.18
CA ARG A 149 12.68 4.41 7.81
C ARG A 149 12.57 3.69 9.15
N GLN A 150 11.60 4.07 9.98
CA GLN A 150 11.35 3.41 11.27
C GLN A 150 10.89 1.96 11.08
N LYS A 151 9.96 1.70 10.14
CA LYS A 151 9.55 0.32 9.79
C LYS A 151 10.73 -0.53 9.32
N SER A 152 11.64 0.04 8.52
CA SER A 152 12.84 -0.64 8.06
C SER A 152 13.82 -0.91 9.20
N SER A 153 14.00 0.05 10.11
CA SER A 153 14.87 -0.10 11.28
C SER A 153 14.37 -1.22 12.22
N ASN A 154 13.07 -1.38 12.35
CA ASN A 154 12.46 -2.42 13.19
C ASN A 154 12.71 -3.86 12.69
N PHE A 155 13.23 -4.01 11.47
CA PHE A 155 13.65 -5.33 10.96
C PHE A 155 15.00 -5.79 11.51
N PHE A 156 15.73 -4.90 12.19
CA PHE A 156 17.06 -5.17 12.71
C PHE A 156 17.06 -5.08 14.24
N LEU A 157 17.60 -6.10 14.88
CA LEU A 157 17.78 -6.17 16.33
C LEU A 157 19.28 -6.06 16.62
N GLY A 158 19.74 -4.90 17.08
CA GLY A 158 21.16 -4.64 17.21
C GLY A 158 21.89 -4.74 15.87
N ASN A 159 22.85 -5.67 15.76
CA ASN A 159 23.61 -5.90 14.52
C ASN A 159 23.03 -7.00 13.62
N GLY A 160 22.00 -7.73 14.07
CA GLY A 160 21.40 -8.85 13.36
C GLY A 160 20.02 -8.54 12.78
N LEU A 161 19.54 -9.43 11.88
CA LEU A 161 18.19 -9.39 11.33
C LEU A 161 17.21 -10.12 12.26
N ASP A 162 16.10 -9.45 12.59
CA ASP A 162 14.98 -10.11 13.27
C ASP A 162 14.16 -10.93 12.25
N TRP A 163 14.61 -12.15 11.99
CA TRP A 163 14.01 -13.06 11.01
C TRP A 163 12.54 -13.33 11.27
N ASP A 164 12.17 -13.55 12.54
CA ASP A 164 10.80 -13.89 12.91
C ASP A 164 9.87 -12.70 12.68
N TYR A 165 10.30 -11.53 13.03
CA TYR A 165 9.53 -10.30 12.80
C TYR A 165 9.37 -10.01 11.29
N VAL A 166 10.44 -10.14 10.49
CA VAL A 166 10.39 -9.87 9.04
C VAL A 166 9.47 -10.86 8.34
N ILE A 167 9.59 -12.16 8.65
CA ILE A 167 8.75 -13.21 8.08
C ILE A 167 7.29 -13.01 8.49
N ALA A 168 7.03 -12.69 9.76
CA ALA A 168 5.66 -12.42 10.23
C ALA A 168 5.03 -11.20 9.52
N GLN A 169 5.79 -10.13 9.28
CA GLN A 169 5.30 -8.96 8.55
C GLN A 169 5.00 -9.28 7.08
N GLU A 170 5.86 -10.06 6.42
CA GLU A 170 5.64 -10.48 5.04
C GLU A 170 4.41 -11.41 4.92
N SER A 171 4.26 -12.34 5.85
CA SER A 171 3.08 -13.23 5.93
C SER A 171 1.79 -12.41 6.11
N LYS A 172 1.75 -11.46 7.05
CA LYS A 172 0.61 -10.55 7.25
C LYS A 172 0.28 -9.76 5.99
N ARG A 173 1.30 -9.25 5.27
CA ARG A 173 1.13 -8.51 4.02
C ARG A 173 0.50 -9.40 2.94
N LYS A 174 1.03 -10.61 2.74
CA LYS A 174 0.48 -11.58 1.78
C LYS A 174 -0.96 -11.97 2.15
N GLN A 175 -1.22 -12.28 3.41
CA GLN A 175 -2.56 -12.64 3.89
C GLN A 175 -3.57 -11.50 3.73
N PHE A 176 -3.18 -10.26 4.01
CA PHE A 176 -4.06 -9.10 3.81
C PHE A 176 -4.50 -8.96 2.35
N LEU A 177 -3.56 -9.06 1.41
CA LEU A 177 -3.87 -9.00 -0.02
C LEU A 177 -4.77 -10.15 -0.47
N LEU A 178 -4.49 -11.37 -0.02
CA LEU A 178 -5.32 -12.54 -0.35
C LEU A 178 -6.74 -12.41 0.24
N ARG A 179 -6.87 -11.91 1.48
CA ARG A 179 -8.19 -11.63 2.09
C ARG A 179 -8.94 -10.54 1.33
N PHE A 180 -8.25 -9.49 0.91
CA PHE A 180 -8.85 -8.44 0.10
C PHE A 180 -9.42 -9.01 -1.21
N PHE A 181 -8.64 -9.81 -1.94
CA PHE A 181 -9.15 -10.46 -3.15
C PHE A 181 -10.28 -11.45 -2.87
N ALA A 182 -10.22 -12.18 -1.75
CA ALA A 182 -11.27 -13.12 -1.37
C ALA A 182 -12.63 -12.47 -1.08
N LEU A 183 -12.67 -11.17 -0.70
CA LEU A 183 -13.92 -10.43 -0.54
C LEU A 183 -14.67 -10.26 -1.86
N PHE A 184 -13.94 -10.12 -2.97
CA PHE A 184 -14.53 -9.90 -4.30
C PHE A 184 -14.72 -11.21 -5.07
N THR A 185 -14.02 -12.27 -4.69
CA THR A 185 -14.09 -13.56 -5.37
C THR A 185 -14.77 -14.59 -4.49
N ARG A 186 -16.07 -14.84 -4.67
CA ARG A 186 -16.81 -15.94 -4.04
C ARG A 186 -16.40 -17.34 -4.56
N VAL A 187 -15.23 -17.47 -5.18
CA VAL A 187 -14.78 -18.73 -5.76
C VAL A 187 -14.27 -19.66 -4.63
N LYS A 188 -14.99 -20.75 -4.38
CA LYS A 188 -14.67 -21.75 -3.35
C LYS A 188 -13.21 -22.26 -3.41
N GLY A 189 -12.60 -22.30 -4.60
CA GLY A 189 -11.21 -22.72 -4.81
C GLY A 189 -10.17 -21.78 -4.18
N ILE A 190 -10.41 -20.47 -4.20
CA ILE A 190 -9.49 -19.48 -3.63
C ILE A 190 -9.55 -19.49 -2.10
N SER A 191 -10.75 -19.63 -1.53
CA SER A 191 -10.94 -19.77 -0.09
C SER A 191 -10.20 -21.00 0.46
N ASN A 192 -10.16 -22.09 -0.28
CA ASN A 192 -9.46 -23.31 0.11
C ASN A 192 -7.93 -23.19 -0.01
N SER A 193 -7.41 -22.48 -1.01
CA SER A 193 -5.97 -22.23 -1.15
C SER A 193 -5.45 -21.29 -0.07
N VAL A 194 -6.22 -20.27 0.31
CA VAL A 194 -5.90 -19.37 1.43
C VAL A 194 -5.90 -20.12 2.76
N LYS A 195 -6.90 -21.00 2.99
CA LYS A 195 -6.93 -21.83 4.17
C LYS A 195 -5.78 -22.83 4.23
N ARG A 196 -5.45 -23.51 3.12
CA ARG A 196 -4.32 -24.45 3.08
C ARG A 196 -2.98 -23.78 3.39
N ARG A 197 -2.74 -22.56 2.92
CA ARG A 197 -1.50 -21.84 3.24
C ARG A 197 -1.45 -21.39 4.70
N ALA A 198 -2.58 -20.99 5.29
CA ALA A 198 -2.66 -20.63 6.71
C ALA A 198 -2.46 -21.82 7.68
N TYR A 199 -2.50 -23.05 7.19
CA TYR A 199 -2.19 -24.27 7.97
C TYR A 199 -0.75 -24.77 7.75
N LEU A 200 -0.02 -24.21 6.78
CA LEU A 200 1.36 -24.61 6.43
C LEU A 200 2.41 -23.58 6.90
N ASP A 201 1.96 -22.42 7.38
CA ASP A 201 2.74 -21.39 8.08
C ASP A 201 2.55 -21.52 9.61
#